data_7df73ff993c77bd2a0a06f05759e767f
#
_entry.id   7df73ff993c77bd2a0a06f05759e767f
#
_cell.length_a   1.000
_cell.length_b   1.000
_cell.length_c   1.000
_cell.angle_alpha   90.00
_cell.angle_beta   90.00
_cell.angle_gamma   90.00
#
_symmetry.space_group_name_H-M   'P 1'
#
loop_
_entity.id
_entity.type
_entity.pdbx_description
1 polymer ?
#
loop_
_entity_poly.entity_id
_entity_poly.type
_entity_poly.pdbx_seq_one_letter_code
_entity_poly.pdbx_strand_id
1 'polypeptide(L)'
;MLTATLSLTSEQMDFFHQNGYLSLPAITTPEEVAGLRDVYDRLFATQAGRAQGDHLDLSGTDEDGAPVVLPQILNPSKYAPELAHTVFRANAEAIAKQLLGPSAEYRGDHAIRKAPHSEAPTPWHQDEAYWDPNLDYSELSIWIPLQAATLENGCMQFVPGTHRQEVLPHHPIGNDPRVIGLEVDKPEAHAAGGVACPIPAGGATVHHSRALHYTGPNRSDGPRRAYILTFGTPRRPRETPRRFYWQEQQQTRWQERHAAAKGVGGA
;
A
#
# COMPACT_ATOMS: atom_id res chain seq x y z
N MET A 1 -24.15 5.59 -10.16
CA MET A 1 -22.68 5.62 -10.14
C MET A 1 -22.26 7.02 -9.71
N LEU A 2 -21.34 7.12 -8.74
CA LEU A 2 -20.72 8.40 -8.40
C LEU A 2 -19.86 8.83 -9.58
N THR A 3 -20.00 10.07 -10.02
CA THR A 3 -19.24 10.58 -11.16
C THR A 3 -17.89 11.09 -10.65
N ALA A 4 -16.81 10.59 -11.21
CA ALA A 4 -15.48 11.14 -10.96
C ALA A 4 -15.42 12.59 -11.45
N THR A 5 -14.96 13.48 -10.61
CA THR A 5 -14.85 14.93 -10.92
C THR A 5 -13.41 15.41 -10.98
N LEU A 6 -12.44 14.57 -10.61
CA LEU A 6 -11.04 14.97 -10.47
C LEU A 6 -10.28 14.78 -11.78
N SER A 7 -9.72 15.88 -12.27
CA SER A 7 -8.78 15.91 -13.40
C SER A 7 -7.42 16.40 -12.93
N LEU A 8 -6.37 15.71 -13.33
CA LEU A 8 -4.99 16.15 -13.09
C LEU A 8 -4.59 17.23 -14.12
N THR A 9 -3.77 18.17 -13.70
CA THR A 9 -3.15 19.12 -14.62
C THR A 9 -2.00 18.45 -15.37
N SER A 10 -1.57 19.04 -16.49
CA SER A 10 -0.40 18.55 -17.23
C SER A 10 0.85 18.52 -16.35
N GLU A 11 1.05 19.56 -15.53
CA GLU A 11 2.19 19.64 -14.61
C GLU A 11 2.17 18.52 -13.56
N GLN A 12 0.99 18.13 -13.07
CA GLN A 12 0.84 17.01 -12.13
C GLN A 12 1.17 15.67 -12.81
N MET A 13 0.71 15.45 -14.02
CA MET A 13 1.04 14.25 -14.79
C MET A 13 2.54 14.19 -15.11
N ASP A 14 3.13 15.27 -15.58
CA ASP A 14 4.57 15.35 -15.87
C ASP A 14 5.40 15.11 -14.60
N PHE A 15 4.99 15.70 -13.47
CA PHE A 15 5.64 15.48 -12.18
C PHE A 15 5.63 14.00 -11.79
N PHE A 16 4.47 13.32 -11.92
CA PHE A 16 4.36 11.88 -11.62
C PHE A 16 5.28 11.06 -12.54
N HIS A 17 5.27 11.30 -13.85
CA HIS A 17 6.11 10.56 -14.78
C HIS A 17 7.61 10.82 -14.58
N GLN A 18 7.98 12.01 -14.11
CA GLN A 18 9.36 12.33 -13.80
C GLN A 18 9.83 11.74 -12.48
N ASN A 19 9.00 11.77 -11.43
CA ASN A 19 9.39 11.49 -10.06
C ASN A 19 8.89 10.14 -9.55
N GLY A 20 7.86 9.53 -10.17
CA GLY A 20 7.26 8.27 -9.76
C GLY A 20 6.26 8.37 -8.61
N TYR A 21 5.94 9.58 -8.16
CA TYR A 21 4.93 9.86 -7.15
C TYR A 21 4.27 11.22 -7.38
N LEU A 22 3.12 11.44 -6.73
CA LEU A 22 2.38 12.70 -6.76
C LEU A 22 1.63 12.86 -5.42
N SER A 23 1.54 14.09 -4.91
CA SER A 23 0.70 14.44 -3.76
C SER A 23 -0.47 15.30 -4.19
N LEU A 24 -1.67 14.97 -3.74
CA LEU A 24 -2.90 15.67 -4.03
C LEU A 24 -3.56 16.12 -2.71
N PRO A 25 -3.97 17.39 -2.58
CA PRO A 25 -4.48 17.93 -1.32
C PRO A 25 -5.88 17.43 -0.96
N ALA A 26 -6.68 17.04 -1.96
CA ALA A 26 -8.02 16.47 -1.75
C ALA A 26 -8.42 15.60 -2.94
N ILE A 27 -8.92 14.40 -2.65
CA ILE A 27 -9.53 13.49 -3.65
C ILE A 27 -10.86 12.91 -3.17
N THR A 28 -11.30 13.30 -1.97
CA THR A 28 -12.60 12.97 -1.40
C THR A 28 -13.05 14.04 -0.43
N THR A 29 -14.26 13.90 0.15
CA THR A 29 -14.84 14.88 1.06
C THR A 29 -14.58 14.56 2.53
N PRO A 30 -14.62 15.56 3.44
CA PRO A 30 -14.49 15.31 4.87
C PRO A 30 -15.54 14.34 5.42
N GLU A 31 -16.76 14.40 4.90
CA GLU A 31 -17.89 13.54 5.30
C GLU A 31 -17.60 12.09 4.91
N GLU A 32 -17.07 11.85 3.71
CA GLU A 32 -16.69 10.51 3.29
C GLU A 32 -15.52 9.99 4.10
N VAL A 33 -14.53 10.82 4.42
CA VAL A 33 -13.42 10.43 5.32
C VAL A 33 -13.93 9.98 6.69
N ALA A 34 -14.93 10.67 7.25
CA ALA A 34 -15.55 10.27 8.52
C ALA A 34 -16.21 8.88 8.40
N GLY A 35 -17.02 8.64 7.37
CA GLY A 35 -17.63 7.34 7.10
C GLY A 35 -16.60 6.24 6.86
N LEU A 36 -15.53 6.53 6.13
CA LEU A 36 -14.42 5.59 5.92
C LEU A 36 -13.71 5.22 7.23
N ARG A 37 -13.57 6.15 8.19
CA ARG A 37 -13.02 5.84 9.52
C ARG A 37 -13.87 4.82 10.26
N ASP A 38 -15.19 5.01 10.28
CA ASP A 38 -16.10 4.11 10.98
C ASP A 38 -16.03 2.69 10.40
N VAL A 39 -16.04 2.58 9.07
CA VAL A 39 -15.86 1.28 8.38
C VAL A 39 -14.51 0.67 8.73
N TYR A 40 -13.45 1.46 8.66
CA TYR A 40 -12.08 1.05 8.92
C TYR A 40 -11.91 0.52 10.36
N ASP A 41 -12.39 1.27 11.35
CA ASP A 41 -12.28 0.87 12.77
C ASP A 41 -13.08 -0.40 13.06
N ARG A 42 -14.26 -0.56 12.44
CA ARG A 42 -15.05 -1.80 12.50
C ARG A 42 -14.29 -3.00 11.93
N LEU A 43 -13.66 -2.87 10.76
CA LEU A 43 -12.90 -3.95 10.13
C LEU A 43 -11.74 -4.43 11.02
N PHE A 44 -10.99 -3.51 11.62
CA PHE A 44 -9.90 -3.85 12.52
C PHE A 44 -10.39 -4.42 13.87
N ALA A 45 -11.48 -3.88 14.43
CA ALA A 45 -12.07 -4.37 15.68
C ALA A 45 -12.59 -5.80 15.55
N THR A 46 -13.17 -6.16 14.40
CA THR A 46 -13.69 -7.49 14.10
C THR A 46 -12.63 -8.45 13.55
N GLN A 47 -11.40 -8.00 13.37
CA GLN A 47 -10.35 -8.76 12.69
C GLN A 47 -10.80 -9.34 11.33
N ALA A 48 -11.54 -8.53 10.56
CA ALA A 48 -12.10 -8.94 9.28
C ALA A 48 -11.03 -9.60 8.39
N GLY A 49 -11.36 -10.77 7.84
CA GLY A 49 -10.45 -11.52 6.96
C GLY A 49 -9.38 -12.36 7.66
N ARG A 50 -9.31 -12.42 9.01
CA ARG A 50 -8.29 -13.21 9.71
C ARG A 50 -8.30 -14.69 9.33
N ALA A 51 -9.48 -15.31 9.31
CA ALA A 51 -9.63 -16.71 8.94
C ALA A 51 -9.32 -17.01 7.47
N GLN A 52 -9.44 -16.01 6.59
CA GLN A 52 -9.13 -16.12 5.16
C GLN A 52 -7.66 -15.81 4.84
N GLY A 53 -6.87 -15.37 5.84
CA GLY A 53 -5.50 -14.91 5.65
C GLY A 53 -5.38 -13.48 5.13
N ASP A 54 -6.51 -12.77 4.99
CA ASP A 54 -6.51 -11.38 4.49
C ASP A 54 -6.18 -10.36 5.60
N HIS A 55 -6.22 -10.74 6.90
CA HIS A 55 -5.77 -9.91 8.02
C HIS A 55 -4.47 -10.46 8.59
N LEU A 56 -3.41 -9.70 8.48
CA LEU A 56 -2.04 -10.11 8.81
C LEU A 56 -1.29 -9.02 9.58
N ASP A 57 -0.13 -9.35 10.14
CA ASP A 57 0.83 -8.38 10.66
C ASP A 57 1.97 -8.19 9.65
N LEU A 58 2.12 -6.99 9.11
CA LEU A 58 3.13 -6.69 8.09
C LEU A 58 4.56 -6.69 8.67
N SER A 59 4.74 -6.30 9.92
CA SER A 59 6.07 -6.13 10.55
C SER A 59 6.34 -7.10 11.69
N GLY A 60 5.35 -7.88 12.11
CA GLY A 60 5.48 -8.95 13.09
C GLY A 60 5.48 -10.32 12.45
N THR A 61 5.75 -11.37 13.24
CA THR A 61 5.74 -12.76 12.78
C THR A 61 4.33 -13.30 12.51
N ASP A 62 3.31 -12.57 12.93
CA ASP A 62 1.90 -12.92 12.80
C ASP A 62 1.52 -14.28 13.44
N GLU A 63 2.34 -14.73 14.39
CA GLU A 63 2.09 -15.94 15.21
C GLU A 63 1.00 -15.71 16.24
N ASP A 64 0.28 -16.77 16.60
CA ASP A 64 -0.78 -16.68 17.59
C ASP A 64 -0.22 -16.28 18.96
N GLY A 65 -0.78 -15.21 19.54
CA GLY A 65 -0.31 -14.62 20.79
C GLY A 65 0.87 -13.67 20.69
N ALA A 66 1.46 -13.50 19.51
CA ALA A 66 2.50 -12.49 19.29
C ALA A 66 1.90 -11.07 19.37
N PRO A 67 2.66 -10.08 19.86
CA PRO A 67 2.25 -8.68 19.81
C PRO A 67 2.03 -8.23 18.35
N VAL A 68 0.89 -7.56 18.11
CA VAL A 68 0.59 -7.00 16.79
C VAL A 68 1.38 -5.70 16.60
N VAL A 69 2.21 -5.65 15.58
CA VAL A 69 3.13 -4.53 15.29
C VAL A 69 2.55 -3.57 14.25
N LEU A 70 2.21 -4.09 13.07
CA LEU A 70 1.69 -3.29 11.95
C LEU A 70 0.55 -4.06 11.23
N PRO A 71 -0.66 -4.04 11.81
CA PRO A 71 -1.79 -4.78 11.25
C PRO A 71 -2.21 -4.23 9.89
N GLN A 72 -2.46 -5.15 8.96
CA GLN A 72 -2.93 -4.90 7.61
C GLN A 72 -4.09 -5.81 7.27
N ILE A 73 -5.08 -5.29 6.54
CA ILE A 73 -6.15 -6.05 5.91
C ILE A 73 -6.01 -5.93 4.40
N LEU A 74 -5.88 -7.04 3.72
CA LEU A 74 -5.92 -7.15 2.26
C LEU A 74 -7.38 -7.24 1.80
N ASN A 75 -7.68 -6.56 0.69
CA ASN A 75 -9.01 -6.54 0.10
C ASN A 75 -10.14 -6.20 1.10
N PRO A 76 -10.02 -5.13 1.91
CA PRO A 76 -11.04 -4.76 2.88
C PRO A 76 -12.42 -4.53 2.27
N SER A 77 -12.52 -4.15 0.99
CA SER A 77 -13.79 -4.03 0.25
C SER A 77 -14.55 -5.35 0.10
N LYS A 78 -13.88 -6.50 0.24
CA LYS A 78 -14.51 -7.82 0.30
C LYS A 78 -15.34 -8.00 1.58
N TYR A 79 -14.93 -7.36 2.68
CA TYR A 79 -15.55 -7.43 4.00
C TYR A 79 -16.45 -6.23 4.32
N ALA A 80 -16.30 -5.15 3.55
CA ALA A 80 -17.09 -3.93 3.63
C ALA A 80 -17.38 -3.42 2.20
N PRO A 81 -18.41 -3.99 1.51
CA PRO A 81 -18.71 -3.67 0.11
C PRO A 81 -18.98 -2.18 -0.15
N GLU A 82 -19.39 -1.43 0.86
CA GLU A 82 -19.58 0.02 0.79
C GLU A 82 -18.31 0.78 0.35
N LEU A 83 -17.12 0.24 0.61
CA LEU A 83 -15.84 0.81 0.19
C LEU A 83 -15.68 0.88 -1.34
N ALA A 84 -16.40 0.03 -2.08
CA ALA A 84 -16.40 0.04 -3.54
C ALA A 84 -17.23 1.18 -4.15
N HIS A 85 -18.06 1.87 -3.34
CA HIS A 85 -19.05 2.86 -3.79
C HIS A 85 -18.77 4.25 -3.20
N THR A 86 -17.51 4.67 -3.18
CA THR A 86 -17.05 5.95 -2.61
C THR A 86 -16.62 6.94 -3.69
N VAL A 87 -16.70 8.24 -3.40
CA VAL A 87 -16.11 9.29 -4.24
C VAL A 87 -14.62 9.09 -4.35
N PHE A 88 -13.96 8.69 -3.25
CA PHE A 88 -12.55 8.32 -3.25
C PHE A 88 -12.24 7.27 -4.33
N ARG A 89 -13.00 6.17 -4.37
CA ARG A 89 -12.81 5.10 -5.35
C ARG A 89 -12.98 5.60 -6.79
N ALA A 90 -14.01 6.40 -7.05
CA ALA A 90 -14.27 6.95 -8.38
C ALA A 90 -13.16 7.90 -8.84
N ASN A 91 -12.70 8.80 -7.95
CA ASN A 91 -11.59 9.72 -8.25
C ASN A 91 -10.25 8.99 -8.39
N ALA A 92 -10.00 7.98 -7.57
CA ALA A 92 -8.78 7.14 -7.68
C ALA A 92 -8.71 6.42 -9.04
N GLU A 93 -9.82 5.86 -9.51
CA GLU A 93 -9.88 5.24 -10.84
C GLU A 93 -9.64 6.26 -11.96
N ALA A 94 -10.22 7.46 -11.85
CA ALA A 94 -9.99 8.54 -12.81
C ALA A 94 -8.52 8.99 -12.85
N ILE A 95 -7.86 9.12 -11.69
CA ILE A 95 -6.43 9.43 -11.58
C ILE A 95 -5.60 8.32 -12.25
N ALA A 96 -5.88 7.06 -11.93
CA ALA A 96 -5.14 5.93 -12.49
C ALA A 96 -5.24 5.89 -14.03
N LYS A 97 -6.42 6.13 -14.60
CA LYS A 97 -6.62 6.18 -16.06
C LYS A 97 -5.89 7.36 -16.72
N GLN A 98 -5.76 8.49 -16.03
CA GLN A 98 -5.00 9.63 -16.54
C GLN A 98 -3.48 9.38 -16.51
N LEU A 99 -2.98 8.65 -15.53
CA LEU A 99 -1.54 8.39 -15.37
C LEU A 99 -1.04 7.14 -16.12
N LEU A 100 -1.87 6.08 -16.19
CA LEU A 100 -1.48 4.81 -16.82
C LEU A 100 -2.16 4.55 -18.15
N GLY A 101 -3.12 5.38 -18.54
CA GLY A 101 -3.93 5.20 -19.73
C GLY A 101 -5.28 4.51 -19.49
N PRO A 102 -6.16 4.49 -20.50
CA PRO A 102 -7.56 4.08 -20.37
C PRO A 102 -7.76 2.60 -20.02
N SER A 103 -6.74 1.76 -20.21
CA SER A 103 -6.76 0.34 -19.83
C SER A 103 -6.42 0.08 -18.37
N ALA A 104 -6.19 1.13 -17.56
CA ALA A 104 -5.96 0.98 -16.13
C ALA A 104 -7.22 0.46 -15.44
N GLU A 105 -7.05 -0.61 -14.66
CA GLU A 105 -8.10 -1.30 -13.93
C GLU A 105 -7.71 -1.44 -12.48
N TYR A 106 -8.71 -1.56 -11.61
CA TYR A 106 -8.52 -1.87 -10.20
C TYR A 106 -7.88 -3.24 -10.02
N ARG A 107 -6.91 -3.32 -9.10
CA ARG A 107 -6.16 -4.54 -8.78
C ARG A 107 -6.40 -5.07 -7.37
N GLY A 108 -6.76 -4.19 -6.45
CA GLY A 108 -7.00 -4.56 -5.06
C GLY A 108 -6.96 -3.34 -4.14
N ASP A 109 -7.22 -3.57 -2.88
CA ASP A 109 -7.15 -2.56 -1.84
C ASP A 109 -6.51 -3.09 -0.56
N HIS A 110 -6.00 -2.18 0.27
CA HIS A 110 -5.35 -2.49 1.53
C HIS A 110 -5.79 -1.49 2.60
N ALA A 111 -5.85 -1.94 3.84
CA ALA A 111 -6.00 -1.10 5.01
C ALA A 111 -4.83 -1.34 5.97
N ILE A 112 -4.06 -0.31 6.29
CA ILE A 112 -2.90 -0.40 7.20
C ILE A 112 -3.09 0.56 8.37
N ARG A 113 -2.92 0.06 9.60
CA ARG A 113 -3.09 0.82 10.83
C ARG A 113 -1.82 0.85 11.66
N LYS A 114 -1.34 2.06 12.01
CA LYS A 114 -0.31 2.25 13.04
C LYS A 114 -0.98 2.68 14.35
N ALA A 115 -0.72 1.94 15.42
CA ALA A 115 -1.21 2.30 16.75
C ALA A 115 -0.60 3.64 17.21
N PRO A 116 -1.25 4.37 18.16
CA PRO A 116 -0.60 5.48 18.83
C PRO A 116 0.74 5.04 19.45
N HIS A 117 1.73 5.93 19.44
CA HIS A 117 3.07 5.69 20.02
C HIS A 117 3.75 4.41 19.52
N SER A 118 3.45 4.00 18.29
CA SER A 118 4.10 2.87 17.64
C SER A 118 5.43 3.31 17.03
N GLU A 119 6.54 2.70 17.46
CA GLU A 119 7.85 2.95 16.87
C GLU A 119 8.11 2.15 15.57
N ALA A 120 7.15 1.32 15.12
CA ALA A 120 7.29 0.54 13.90
C ALA A 120 7.12 1.40 12.64
N PRO A 121 8.17 1.60 11.82
CA PRO A 121 8.02 2.17 10.49
C PRO A 121 7.39 1.15 9.54
N THR A 122 7.01 1.60 8.34
CA THR A 122 7.02 0.74 7.16
C THR A 122 8.32 1.07 6.45
N PRO A 123 9.32 0.18 6.47
CA PRO A 123 10.66 0.47 5.97
C PRO A 123 10.68 0.87 4.49
N TRP A 124 11.81 1.38 4.00
CA TRP A 124 12.00 1.65 2.58
C TRP A 124 11.82 0.39 1.76
N HIS A 125 10.88 0.40 0.82
CA HIS A 125 10.57 -0.72 -0.05
C HIS A 125 9.95 -0.27 -1.37
N GLN A 126 9.80 -1.21 -2.27
CA GLN A 126 9.08 -1.08 -3.54
C GLN A 126 7.92 -2.09 -3.53
N ASP A 127 6.70 -1.67 -3.88
CA ASP A 127 5.54 -2.58 -3.91
C ASP A 127 5.76 -3.79 -4.81
N GLU A 128 6.40 -3.59 -5.97
CA GLU A 128 6.69 -4.64 -6.94
C GLU A 128 7.59 -5.76 -6.39
N ALA A 129 8.34 -5.51 -5.29
CA ALA A 129 9.15 -6.52 -4.63
C ALA A 129 8.35 -7.68 -4.01
N TYR A 130 7.04 -7.48 -3.78
CA TYR A 130 6.11 -8.50 -3.27
C TYR A 130 5.46 -9.35 -4.37
N TRP A 131 5.57 -8.97 -5.64
CA TRP A 131 4.79 -9.53 -6.74
C TRP A 131 5.56 -10.60 -7.52
N ASP A 132 4.90 -11.22 -8.51
CA ASP A 132 5.54 -12.24 -9.35
C ASP A 132 6.71 -11.63 -10.14
N PRO A 133 7.94 -12.10 -9.94
CA PRO A 133 9.11 -11.55 -10.63
C PRO A 133 9.11 -11.78 -12.15
N ASN A 134 8.27 -12.68 -12.65
CA ASN A 134 8.21 -13.04 -14.08
C ASN A 134 7.22 -12.19 -14.89
N LEU A 135 6.58 -11.21 -14.25
CA LEU A 135 5.65 -10.30 -14.91
C LEU A 135 6.20 -8.87 -14.94
N ASP A 136 5.86 -8.15 -16.00
CA ASP A 136 6.04 -6.71 -16.10
C ASP A 136 4.76 -6.01 -15.63
N TYR A 137 4.95 -4.99 -14.80
CA TYR A 137 3.89 -4.22 -14.18
C TYR A 137 3.97 -2.75 -14.60
N SER A 138 2.81 -2.18 -14.95
CA SER A 138 2.58 -0.76 -14.99
C SER A 138 1.43 -0.49 -14.03
N GLU A 139 1.79 -0.38 -12.75
CA GLU A 139 0.84 -0.28 -11.64
C GLU A 139 1.18 0.89 -10.73
N LEU A 140 0.17 1.43 -10.07
CA LEU A 140 0.31 2.48 -9.07
C LEU A 140 -0.59 2.20 -7.86
N SER A 141 -0.16 2.70 -6.71
CA SER A 141 -0.91 2.72 -5.47
C SER A 141 -1.38 4.14 -5.16
N ILE A 142 -2.63 4.30 -4.74
CA ILE A 142 -3.22 5.56 -4.26
C ILE A 142 -3.50 5.41 -2.78
N TRP A 143 -2.70 6.07 -1.97
CA TRP A 143 -2.71 6.01 -0.52
C TRP A 143 -3.43 7.23 0.05
N ILE A 144 -4.51 7.02 0.81
CA ILE A 144 -5.29 8.06 1.47
C ILE A 144 -5.18 7.92 2.99
N PRO A 145 -4.75 8.97 3.73
CA PRO A 145 -4.85 8.99 5.18
C PRO A 145 -6.26 9.39 5.60
N LEU A 146 -6.82 8.69 6.57
CA LEU A 146 -8.13 9.02 7.13
C LEU A 146 -8.06 10.06 8.28
N GLN A 147 -6.93 10.64 8.53
CA GLN A 147 -6.58 11.82 9.37
C GLN A 147 -5.47 12.58 8.66
N ALA A 148 -5.12 13.76 9.09
CA ALA A 148 -3.91 14.43 8.54
C ALA A 148 -2.70 13.51 8.72
N ALA A 149 -1.93 13.32 7.67
CA ALA A 149 -0.65 12.61 7.70
C ALA A 149 0.50 13.62 7.81
N THR A 150 1.30 13.48 8.85
CA THR A 150 2.43 14.35 9.19
C THR A 150 3.70 13.53 9.36
N LEU A 151 4.85 14.19 9.50
CA LEU A 151 6.08 13.48 9.85
C LEU A 151 5.98 12.77 11.21
N GLU A 152 5.25 13.35 12.15
CA GLU A 152 5.06 12.79 13.48
C GLU A 152 4.27 11.46 13.47
N ASN A 153 3.23 11.35 12.63
CA ASN A 153 2.41 10.14 12.57
C ASN A 153 2.71 9.23 11.37
N GLY A 154 3.79 9.51 10.63
CA GLY A 154 4.27 8.66 9.54
C GLY A 154 3.56 8.92 8.22
N CYS A 155 3.66 10.14 7.66
CA CYS A 155 3.31 10.42 6.27
C CYS A 155 4.21 9.64 5.32
N MET A 156 3.77 9.50 4.07
CA MET A 156 4.57 8.89 3.00
C MET A 156 5.84 9.72 2.72
N GLN A 157 6.91 9.01 2.39
CA GLN A 157 8.15 9.58 1.88
C GLN A 157 8.57 8.80 0.63
N PHE A 158 9.10 9.50 -0.36
CA PHE A 158 9.47 8.92 -1.66
C PHE A 158 10.89 9.34 -2.06
N VAL A 159 11.60 8.45 -2.75
CA VAL A 159 12.83 8.82 -3.43
C VAL A 159 12.51 9.09 -4.91
N PRO A 160 12.61 10.35 -5.37
CA PRO A 160 12.22 10.72 -6.73
C PRO A 160 12.99 9.94 -7.80
N GLY A 161 12.29 9.53 -8.85
CA GLY A 161 12.87 8.92 -10.04
C GLY A 161 13.25 7.44 -9.91
N THR A 162 13.16 6.83 -8.73
CA THR A 162 13.54 5.42 -8.50
C THR A 162 12.62 4.43 -9.24
N HIS A 163 11.40 4.81 -9.58
CA HIS A 163 10.47 3.99 -10.36
C HIS A 163 10.98 3.63 -11.76
N ARG A 164 11.97 4.37 -12.30
CA ARG A 164 12.59 4.09 -13.60
C ARG A 164 13.70 3.02 -13.53
N GLN A 165 14.04 2.61 -12.30
CA GLN A 165 15.03 1.56 -12.08
C GLN A 165 14.33 0.21 -11.93
N GLU A 166 15.09 -0.88 -12.02
CA GLU A 166 14.61 -2.21 -11.66
C GLU A 166 14.33 -2.30 -10.15
N VAL A 167 13.58 -3.34 -9.75
CA VAL A 167 13.36 -3.63 -8.34
C VAL A 167 14.70 -3.93 -7.67
N LEU A 168 15.00 -3.16 -6.63
CA LEU A 168 16.22 -3.33 -5.83
C LEU A 168 16.15 -4.64 -5.03
N PRO A 169 17.29 -5.20 -4.59
CA PRO A 169 17.31 -6.29 -3.64
C PRO A 169 16.62 -5.92 -2.32
N HIS A 170 15.84 -6.85 -1.79
CA HIS A 170 15.12 -6.72 -0.52
C HIS A 170 15.42 -7.90 0.40
N HIS A 171 15.04 -7.77 1.65
CA HIS A 171 15.00 -8.85 2.65
C HIS A 171 13.76 -8.67 3.54
N PRO A 172 13.28 -9.71 4.24
CA PRO A 172 12.25 -9.56 5.26
C PRO A 172 12.71 -8.60 6.37
N ILE A 173 11.79 -7.79 6.90
CA ILE A 173 12.10 -6.84 7.99
C ILE A 173 12.82 -7.56 9.13
N GLY A 174 13.94 -6.98 9.57
CA GLY A 174 14.81 -7.55 10.61
C GLY A 174 15.50 -8.85 10.21
N ASN A 175 15.56 -9.20 8.94
CA ASN A 175 16.06 -10.47 8.40
C ASN A 175 15.34 -11.72 8.99
N ASP A 176 14.12 -11.58 9.47
CA ASP A 176 13.31 -12.69 9.97
C ASP A 176 12.42 -13.26 8.84
N PRO A 177 12.68 -14.49 8.34
CA PRO A 177 11.90 -15.07 7.24
C PRO A 177 10.41 -15.28 7.57
N ARG A 178 10.02 -15.20 8.83
CA ARG A 178 8.62 -15.30 9.27
C ARG A 178 7.84 -14.01 9.08
N VAL A 179 8.53 -12.87 8.89
CA VAL A 179 7.91 -11.56 8.67
C VAL A 179 7.62 -11.37 7.18
N ILE A 180 6.38 -10.97 6.86
CA ILE A 180 5.96 -10.78 5.48
C ILE A 180 6.47 -9.46 4.89
N GLY A 181 6.60 -8.41 5.71
CA GLY A 181 7.08 -7.11 5.29
C GLY A 181 8.52 -7.15 4.79
N LEU A 182 8.80 -6.36 3.78
CA LEU A 182 10.10 -6.27 3.14
C LEU A 182 10.76 -4.92 3.42
N GLU A 183 12.09 -4.95 3.41
CA GLU A 183 12.96 -3.78 3.47
C GLU A 183 14.01 -3.88 2.36
N VAL A 184 14.30 -2.76 1.68
CA VAL A 184 15.36 -2.71 0.67
C VAL A 184 16.72 -2.93 1.32
N ASP A 185 17.59 -3.69 0.66
CA ASP A 185 18.98 -3.88 1.11
C ASP A 185 19.70 -2.51 1.10
N LYS A 186 20.46 -2.22 2.17
CA LYS A 186 21.28 -0.99 2.29
C LYS A 186 20.47 0.30 2.01
N PRO A 187 19.39 0.56 2.77
CA PRO A 187 18.53 1.70 2.54
C PRO A 187 19.30 3.04 2.54
N GLU A 188 20.39 3.16 3.29
CA GLU A 188 21.26 4.33 3.31
C GLU A 188 21.89 4.67 1.95
N ALA A 189 22.08 3.67 1.10
CA ALA A 189 22.63 3.86 -0.26
C ALA A 189 21.57 4.34 -1.26
N HIS A 190 20.29 4.06 -0.99
CA HIS A 190 19.20 4.28 -1.95
C HIS A 190 18.23 5.39 -1.52
N ALA A 191 18.08 5.64 -0.22
CA ALA A 191 17.09 6.57 0.32
C ALA A 191 17.59 8.01 0.49
N ALA A 192 18.83 8.30 0.10
CA ALA A 192 19.36 9.66 0.09
C ALA A 192 18.49 10.55 -0.84
N GLY A 193 18.00 11.68 -0.31
CA GLY A 193 17.10 12.56 -1.05
C GLY A 193 15.61 12.18 -0.97
N GLY A 194 15.24 11.33 -0.02
CA GLY A 194 13.84 11.04 0.28
C GLY A 194 13.04 12.30 0.62
N VAL A 195 11.88 12.47 -0.01
CA VAL A 195 10.99 13.64 0.13
C VAL A 195 9.76 13.23 0.92
N ALA A 196 9.52 13.91 2.05
CA ALA A 196 8.31 13.72 2.85
C ALA A 196 7.10 14.42 2.20
N CYS A 197 5.96 13.75 2.23
CA CYS A 197 4.71 14.20 1.64
C CYS A 197 3.60 14.29 2.71
N PRO A 198 3.64 15.29 3.62
CA PRO A 198 2.54 15.52 4.54
C PRO A 198 1.31 15.98 3.75
N ILE A 199 0.15 15.38 4.06
CA ILE A 199 -1.12 15.68 3.38
C ILE A 199 -2.27 15.72 4.38
N PRO A 200 -3.34 16.52 4.12
CA PRO A 200 -4.52 16.55 4.95
C PRO A 200 -5.33 15.25 4.83
N ALA A 201 -6.27 15.05 5.76
CA ALA A 201 -7.28 14.01 5.64
C ALA A 201 -8.07 14.17 4.33
N GLY A 202 -8.27 13.08 3.59
CA GLY A 202 -8.94 13.11 2.28
C GLY A 202 -8.07 13.56 1.10
N GLY A 203 -6.83 13.99 1.37
CA GLY A 203 -5.79 14.07 0.34
C GLY A 203 -5.26 12.69 -0.02
N ALA A 204 -4.38 12.61 -1.02
CA ALA A 204 -3.75 11.35 -1.40
C ALA A 204 -2.30 11.53 -1.83
N THR A 205 -1.50 10.47 -1.64
CA THR A 205 -0.30 10.27 -2.43
C THR A 205 -0.54 9.15 -3.44
N VAL A 206 -0.04 9.36 -4.65
CA VAL A 206 -0.05 8.37 -5.74
C VAL A 206 1.39 7.97 -5.99
N HIS A 207 1.69 6.68 -6.08
CA HIS A 207 3.06 6.24 -6.39
C HIS A 207 3.08 5.01 -7.28
N HIS A 208 4.07 4.99 -8.19
CA HIS A 208 4.36 3.84 -9.05
C HIS A 208 4.87 2.66 -8.22
N SER A 209 4.53 1.43 -8.60
CA SER A 209 4.92 0.21 -7.90
C SER A 209 6.42 0.06 -7.61
N ARG A 210 7.27 0.65 -8.44
CA ARG A 210 8.73 0.68 -8.28
C ARG A 210 9.28 1.93 -7.61
N ALA A 211 8.44 2.90 -7.24
CA ALA A 211 8.92 4.04 -6.46
C ALA A 211 9.34 3.60 -5.07
N LEU A 212 10.61 3.83 -4.71
CA LEU A 212 11.12 3.54 -3.38
C LEU A 212 10.43 4.47 -2.38
N HIS A 213 9.75 3.89 -1.38
CA HIS A 213 8.94 4.65 -0.45
C HIS A 213 8.99 4.10 0.98
N TYR A 214 8.56 4.94 1.91
CA TYR A 214 8.68 4.70 3.35
C TYR A 214 7.56 5.41 4.10
N THR A 215 7.17 4.92 5.26
CA THR A 215 6.41 5.68 6.24
C THR A 215 7.02 5.56 7.63
N GLY A 216 7.21 6.71 8.31
CA GLY A 216 7.75 6.74 9.66
C GLY A 216 6.87 6.05 10.71
N PRO A 217 7.38 5.95 11.95
CA PRO A 217 6.57 5.53 13.09
C PRO A 217 5.40 6.48 13.33
N ASN A 218 4.44 6.04 14.15
CA ASN A 218 3.36 6.91 14.61
C ASN A 218 3.61 7.32 16.07
N ARG A 219 4.14 8.51 16.28
CA ARG A 219 4.44 9.08 17.61
C ARG A 219 3.32 9.95 18.17
N SER A 220 2.20 10.09 17.44
CA SER A 220 1.04 10.86 17.87
C SER A 220 0.11 10.07 18.81
N ASP A 221 -0.78 10.77 19.49
CA ASP A 221 -1.75 10.19 20.44
C ASP A 221 -2.89 9.42 19.75
N GLY A 222 -3.09 9.59 18.45
CA GLY A 222 -4.15 8.93 17.69
C GLY A 222 -3.64 7.83 16.75
N PRO A 223 -4.45 6.83 16.39
CA PRO A 223 -4.06 5.84 15.40
C PRO A 223 -3.94 6.48 14.00
N ARG A 224 -2.89 6.10 13.26
CA ARG A 224 -2.72 6.47 11.86
C ARG A 224 -3.34 5.40 10.96
N ARG A 225 -4.44 5.75 10.31
CA ARG A 225 -5.18 4.92 9.37
C ARG A 225 -4.82 5.29 7.95
N ALA A 226 -4.52 4.31 7.12
CA ALA A 226 -4.30 4.49 5.69
C ALA A 226 -5.08 3.47 4.90
N TYR A 227 -5.85 3.95 3.92
CA TYR A 227 -6.54 3.11 2.95
C TYR A 227 -5.87 3.28 1.59
N ILE A 228 -5.59 2.18 0.92
CA ILE A 228 -4.80 2.14 -0.31
C ILE A 228 -5.62 1.42 -1.38
N LEU A 229 -5.67 2.01 -2.58
CA LEU A 229 -6.21 1.39 -3.78
C LEU A 229 -5.09 1.19 -4.79
N THR A 230 -5.01 0.00 -5.37
CA THR A 230 -4.02 -0.32 -6.42
C THR A 230 -4.71 -0.45 -7.77
N PHE A 231 -4.10 0.16 -8.79
CA PHE A 231 -4.55 0.13 -10.18
C PHE A 231 -3.39 -0.24 -11.09
N GLY A 232 -3.70 -0.88 -12.23
CA GLY A 232 -2.67 -1.24 -13.19
C GLY A 232 -3.24 -1.57 -14.56
N THR A 233 -2.37 -1.56 -15.57
CA THR A 233 -2.68 -2.03 -16.92
C THR A 233 -2.55 -3.57 -16.98
N PRO A 234 -2.98 -4.24 -18.07
CA PRO A 234 -2.77 -5.66 -18.24
C PRO A 234 -1.30 -6.06 -18.08
N ARG A 235 -1.05 -7.02 -17.19
CA ARG A 235 0.29 -7.57 -16.90
C ARG A 235 0.79 -8.36 -18.10
N ARG A 236 2.11 -8.36 -18.32
CA ARG A 236 2.75 -9.08 -19.42
C ARG A 236 3.86 -9.98 -18.88
N PRO A 237 4.03 -11.19 -19.43
CA PRO A 237 5.23 -11.98 -19.12
C PRO A 237 6.51 -11.21 -19.49
N ARG A 238 7.51 -11.27 -18.64
CA ARG A 238 8.82 -10.69 -18.92
C ARG A 238 9.56 -11.49 -19.99
N GLU A 239 10.24 -10.81 -20.88
CA GLU A 239 11.15 -11.44 -21.85
C GLU A 239 12.36 -12.08 -21.14
N THR A 240 12.88 -11.40 -20.11
CA THR A 240 14.00 -11.89 -19.29
C THR A 240 13.47 -12.21 -17.87
N PRO A 241 13.50 -13.47 -17.45
CA PRO A 241 13.12 -13.87 -16.11
C PRO A 241 13.91 -13.13 -15.02
N ARG A 242 13.22 -12.73 -13.96
CA ARG A 242 13.84 -12.21 -12.72
C ARG A 242 13.70 -13.23 -11.61
N ARG A 243 14.51 -13.09 -10.59
CA ARG A 243 14.41 -13.89 -9.37
C ARG A 243 14.44 -12.97 -8.14
N PHE A 244 13.43 -13.11 -7.31
CA PHE A 244 13.33 -12.42 -6.03
C PHE A 244 13.64 -13.43 -4.91
N TYR A 245 14.93 -13.61 -4.62
CA TYR A 245 15.42 -14.60 -3.64
C TYR A 245 14.81 -14.41 -2.24
N TRP A 246 14.46 -13.18 -1.87
CA TRP A 246 13.81 -12.89 -0.60
C TRP A 246 12.42 -13.51 -0.49
N GLN A 247 11.66 -13.63 -1.58
CA GLN A 247 10.36 -14.31 -1.57
C GLN A 247 10.51 -15.83 -1.35
N GLU A 248 11.58 -16.41 -1.86
CA GLU A 248 11.86 -17.84 -1.71
C GLU A 248 12.31 -18.21 -0.28
N GLN A 249 12.84 -17.24 0.45
CA GLN A 249 13.32 -17.42 1.83
C GLN A 249 12.20 -17.23 2.86
N GLN A 250 11.09 -16.59 2.49
CA GLN A 250 9.98 -16.32 3.41
C GLN A 250 9.25 -17.61 3.80
N GLN A 251 8.93 -17.72 5.10
CA GLN A 251 8.18 -18.82 5.72
C GLN A 251 7.16 -18.20 6.68
N THR A 252 6.13 -17.55 6.15
CA THR A 252 5.21 -16.72 6.91
C THR A 252 3.92 -17.44 7.27
N ARG A 253 3.33 -17.12 8.42
CA ARG A 253 2.00 -17.58 8.80
C ARG A 253 0.91 -17.14 7.80
N TRP A 254 1.13 -16.02 7.12
CA TRP A 254 0.24 -15.61 6.03
C TRP A 254 0.20 -16.64 4.90
N GLN A 255 1.37 -17.15 4.44
CA GLN A 255 1.43 -18.18 3.40
C GLN A 255 0.69 -19.44 3.82
N GLU A 256 0.87 -19.88 5.07
CA GLU A 256 0.20 -21.07 5.62
C GLU A 256 -1.33 -20.88 5.66
N ARG A 257 -1.82 -19.75 6.21
CA ARG A 257 -3.26 -19.47 6.28
C ARG A 257 -3.89 -19.32 4.89
N HIS A 258 -3.19 -18.67 3.98
CA HIS A 258 -3.67 -18.48 2.61
C HIS A 258 -3.74 -19.80 1.82
N ALA A 259 -2.77 -20.69 2.02
CA ALA A 259 -2.79 -22.03 1.46
C ALA A 259 -3.93 -22.88 2.04
N ALA A 260 -4.14 -22.83 3.36
CA ALA A 260 -5.23 -23.54 4.03
C ALA A 260 -6.61 -23.05 3.56
N ALA A 261 -6.81 -21.74 3.41
CA ALA A 261 -8.06 -21.17 2.93
C ALA A 261 -8.39 -21.56 1.47
N LYS A 262 -7.38 -21.71 0.62
CA LYS A 262 -7.56 -22.22 -0.76
C LYS A 262 -7.84 -23.73 -0.81
N GLY A 263 -7.29 -24.50 0.11
CA GLY A 263 -7.51 -25.96 0.19
C GLY A 263 -8.91 -26.36 0.65
N VAL A 264 -9.58 -25.52 1.42
CA VAL A 264 -10.97 -25.75 1.92
C VAL A 264 -12.03 -25.44 0.84
N GLY A 265 -11.69 -24.66 -0.19
CA GLY A 265 -12.61 -24.31 -1.29
C GLY A 265 -12.65 -25.31 -2.46
N GLY A 266 -11.94 -26.42 -2.38
CA GLY A 266 -11.76 -27.43 -3.43
C GLY A 266 -12.36 -28.81 -3.11
N ALA A 267 -13.34 -28.91 -2.19
CA ALA A 267 -14.04 -30.15 -1.86
C ALA A 267 -15.52 -30.07 -2.20
#